data_7ac547063b1714ae13a0db5cb313d9f7
#
_entry.id   7ac547063b1714ae13a0db5cb313d9f7
#
_cell.length_a   1.000
_cell.length_b   1.000
_cell.length_c   1.000
_cell.angle_alpha   90.00
_cell.angle_beta   90.00
_cell.angle_gamma   90.00
#
_symmetry.space_group_name_H-M   'P 1'
#
loop_
_entity.id
_entity.type
_entity.pdbx_description
1 polymer ?
#
loop_
_entity_poly.entity_id
_entity_poly.type
_entity_poly.pdbx_seq_one_letter_code
_entity_poly.pdbx_strand_id
1 'polypeptide(L)'
;MGPTQIRYWGDELPPNADAMVREKWAQVRANRPELLASGRRPVVNFLALSGGGSDGAFGAGVLAGWTASGKRPEFDLVTGVSTGALTAPFAFLGPKYDEALKKVFTESDTKDIAIMQPVRGLLGGDSLASNAPLARVVAFYVNDAFLAEVAAEHRKGRRLLIGTTNLDAERPVIWDMGAIAVSGRPEALDLFRKVLLASAAIPAVFPPGFVQVAAGGSVYEEMHVDGGATREVFLVPTQFMAQKAMGGMGINPVRRAYIIRNGHVSPEYKVVKAKTLSIAGRAVSSLIKSQGVGDLYELYVFAKKNNVDYNLAYIPGDFLDTSTQAFDPVYMGKLYDLGFGMAQASYPWKKTPPRMAGH
;
A
#
# COMPACT_ATOMS: atom_id res chain seq x y z
N MET A 1 18.16 3.47 23.94
CA MET A 1 17.08 2.96 23.07
C MET A 1 17.74 1.99 22.09
N GLY A 2 17.24 0.75 21.98
CA GLY A 2 17.73 -0.20 20.98
C GLY A 2 17.48 0.30 19.56
N PRO A 3 18.13 -0.26 18.54
CA PRO A 3 17.94 0.15 17.15
C PRO A 3 16.45 0.00 16.78
N THR A 4 15.84 1.07 16.28
CA THR A 4 14.46 1.06 15.80
C THR A 4 14.35 0.07 14.65
N GLN A 5 13.52 -0.94 14.82
CA GLN A 5 13.28 -1.93 13.75
C GLN A 5 12.46 -1.27 12.65
N ILE A 6 13.08 -1.06 11.50
CA ILE A 6 12.47 -0.38 10.34
C ILE A 6 11.76 -1.34 9.39
N ARG A 7 11.96 -2.66 9.54
CA ARG A 7 11.35 -3.69 8.68
C ARG A 7 11.21 -5.03 9.42
N TYR A 8 10.33 -5.88 8.95
CA TYR A 8 10.12 -7.24 9.43
C TYR A 8 9.48 -8.12 8.34
N TRP A 9 9.52 -9.43 8.53
CA TRP A 9 8.87 -10.36 7.62
C TRP A 9 7.35 -10.22 7.72
N GLY A 10 6.67 -10.20 6.58
CA GLY A 10 5.22 -10.00 6.52
C GLY A 10 4.40 -11.27 6.81
N ASP A 11 5.05 -12.42 6.87
CA ASP A 11 4.46 -13.75 7.08
C ASP A 11 4.66 -14.29 8.50
N GLU A 12 5.37 -13.56 9.35
CA GLU A 12 5.57 -13.95 10.75
C GLU A 12 5.45 -12.76 11.72
N LEU A 13 5.22 -13.08 13.00
CA LEU A 13 5.14 -12.08 14.06
C LEU A 13 6.55 -11.58 14.41
N PRO A 14 6.82 -10.27 14.34
CA PRO A 14 8.09 -9.73 14.82
C PRO A 14 8.35 -10.12 16.28
N PRO A 15 9.58 -10.54 16.62
CA PRO A 15 9.92 -10.97 17.99
C PRO A 15 9.60 -9.91 19.05
N ASN A 16 9.63 -8.63 18.69
CA ASN A 16 9.35 -7.48 19.56
C ASN A 16 7.95 -6.87 19.36
N ALA A 17 6.99 -7.62 18.77
CA ALA A 17 5.64 -7.13 18.45
C ALA A 17 4.94 -6.45 19.64
N ASP A 18 5.01 -7.05 20.84
CA ASP A 18 4.42 -6.48 22.06
C ASP A 18 5.07 -5.15 22.45
N ALA A 19 6.37 -5.00 22.24
CA ALA A 19 7.07 -3.75 22.51
C ALA A 19 6.65 -2.66 21.52
N MET A 20 6.51 -3.01 20.24
CA MET A 20 6.03 -2.09 19.20
C MET A 20 4.60 -1.59 19.47
N VAL A 21 3.73 -2.48 19.95
CA VAL A 21 2.35 -2.10 20.34
C VAL A 21 2.36 -1.18 21.57
N ARG A 22 3.14 -1.48 22.58
CA ARG A 22 3.28 -0.62 23.78
C ARG A 22 3.83 0.76 23.41
N GLU A 23 4.86 0.82 22.58
CA GLU A 23 5.44 2.07 22.09
C GLU A 23 4.41 2.92 21.33
N LYS A 24 3.70 2.32 20.39
CA LYS A 24 2.62 2.99 19.66
C LYS A 24 1.61 3.63 20.62
N TRP A 25 1.12 2.89 21.61
CA TRP A 25 0.12 3.41 22.54
C TRP A 25 0.70 4.41 23.53
N ALA A 26 1.98 4.32 23.89
CA ALA A 26 2.67 5.36 24.64
C ALA A 26 2.75 6.68 23.86
N GLN A 27 3.06 6.61 22.56
CA GLN A 27 3.05 7.76 21.65
C GLN A 27 1.65 8.37 21.52
N VAL A 28 0.60 7.53 21.36
CA VAL A 28 -0.81 7.99 21.32
C VAL A 28 -1.16 8.70 22.63
N ARG A 29 -0.81 8.12 23.79
CA ARG A 29 -1.09 8.72 25.10
C ARG A 29 -0.41 10.08 25.26
N ALA A 30 0.81 10.21 24.78
CA ALA A 30 1.60 11.44 24.91
C ALA A 30 1.13 12.54 23.94
N ASN A 31 0.70 12.20 22.72
CA ASN A 31 0.50 13.16 21.64
C ASN A 31 -0.97 13.28 21.17
N ARG A 32 -1.84 12.33 21.57
CA ARG A 32 -3.28 12.29 21.20
C ARG A 32 -4.12 11.83 22.41
N PRO A 33 -3.95 12.48 23.58
CA PRO A 33 -4.64 12.05 24.82
C PRO A 33 -6.18 12.07 24.69
N GLU A 34 -6.72 12.90 23.83
CA GLU A 34 -8.16 12.98 23.53
C GLU A 34 -8.75 11.66 23.03
N LEU A 35 -7.97 10.81 22.36
CA LEU A 35 -8.40 9.47 21.92
C LEU A 35 -8.61 8.51 23.10
N LEU A 36 -7.99 8.78 24.24
CA LEU A 36 -8.02 7.96 25.46
C LEU A 36 -8.86 8.61 26.57
N ALA A 37 -9.53 9.72 26.27
CA ALA A 37 -10.38 10.42 27.24
C ALA A 37 -11.46 9.50 27.80
N SER A 38 -11.73 9.63 29.09
CA SER A 38 -12.65 8.76 29.83
C SER A 38 -14.08 8.79 29.26
N GLY A 39 -14.73 7.62 29.24
CA GLY A 39 -16.12 7.45 28.85
C GLY A 39 -16.40 7.13 27.38
N ARG A 40 -15.38 7.11 26.51
CA ARG A 40 -15.54 6.69 25.11
C ARG A 40 -14.46 5.68 24.70
N ARG A 41 -14.85 4.69 23.93
CA ARG A 41 -13.89 3.78 23.28
C ARG A 41 -13.20 4.53 22.15
N PRO A 42 -11.86 4.56 22.08
CA PRO A 42 -11.16 5.19 20.95
C PRO A 42 -11.55 4.49 19.65
N VAL A 43 -11.70 5.26 18.58
CA VAL A 43 -11.91 4.73 17.23
C VAL A 43 -10.56 4.70 16.53
N VAL A 44 -10.20 3.54 15.97
CA VAL A 44 -8.96 3.33 15.22
C VAL A 44 -9.31 2.95 13.80
N ASN A 45 -8.86 3.75 12.84
CA ASN A 45 -9.15 3.56 11.43
C ASN A 45 -7.91 3.04 10.70
N PHE A 46 -8.07 1.96 9.97
CA PHE A 46 -7.05 1.34 9.15
C PHE A 46 -7.39 1.52 7.68
N LEU A 47 -6.43 1.84 6.86
CA LEU A 47 -6.55 1.89 5.41
C LEU A 47 -5.55 0.93 4.77
N ALA A 48 -6.03 0.04 3.91
CA ALA A 48 -5.20 -0.84 3.09
C ALA A 48 -5.41 -0.50 1.62
N LEU A 49 -4.33 -0.18 0.92
CA LEU A 49 -4.31 0.16 -0.50
C LEU A 49 -3.61 -0.94 -1.28
N SER A 50 -4.34 -1.60 -2.18
CA SER A 50 -3.76 -2.65 -3.01
C SER A 50 -2.90 -2.10 -4.15
N GLY A 51 -2.09 -2.96 -4.74
CA GLY A 51 -1.54 -2.75 -6.07
C GLY A 51 -2.64 -2.60 -7.14
N GLY A 52 -2.23 -2.39 -8.38
CA GLY A 52 -3.15 -2.25 -9.52
C GLY A 52 -2.61 -1.42 -10.69
N GLY A 53 -1.39 -0.91 -10.65
CA GLY A 53 -0.83 -0.09 -11.72
C GLY A 53 -1.67 1.17 -11.98
N SER A 54 -2.12 1.36 -13.24
CA SER A 54 -3.01 2.47 -13.65
C SER A 54 -4.35 2.50 -12.93
N ASP A 55 -4.83 1.35 -12.45
CA ASP A 55 -6.10 1.27 -11.70
C ASP A 55 -6.02 1.96 -10.33
N GLY A 56 -4.82 2.32 -9.87
CA GLY A 56 -4.61 3.18 -8.70
C GLY A 56 -5.32 4.53 -8.74
N ALA A 57 -5.66 5.00 -9.94
CA ALA A 57 -6.48 6.19 -10.16
C ALA A 57 -7.85 6.08 -9.47
N PHE A 58 -8.46 4.88 -9.45
CA PHE A 58 -9.69 4.64 -8.71
C PHE A 58 -9.53 4.94 -7.22
N GLY A 59 -8.48 4.39 -6.59
CA GLY A 59 -8.22 4.63 -5.17
C GLY A 59 -7.93 6.08 -4.83
N ALA A 60 -7.20 6.79 -5.70
CA ALA A 60 -6.97 8.22 -5.57
C ALA A 60 -8.28 9.00 -5.63
N GLY A 61 -9.17 8.66 -6.59
CA GLY A 61 -10.51 9.22 -6.72
C GLY A 61 -11.37 8.95 -5.47
N VAL A 62 -11.37 7.71 -4.96
CA VAL A 62 -12.10 7.36 -3.73
C VAL A 62 -11.62 8.22 -2.55
N LEU A 63 -10.32 8.39 -2.36
CA LEU A 63 -9.77 9.20 -1.26
C LEU A 63 -10.18 10.67 -1.38
N ALA A 64 -10.06 11.26 -2.57
CA ALA A 64 -10.41 12.67 -2.80
C ALA A 64 -11.92 12.91 -2.69
N GLY A 65 -12.76 12.03 -3.27
CA GLY A 65 -14.21 12.10 -3.14
C GLY A 65 -14.69 11.92 -1.70
N TRP A 66 -14.01 11.05 -0.94
CA TRP A 66 -14.29 10.85 0.48
C TRP A 66 -13.95 12.09 1.30
N THR A 67 -12.86 12.78 0.96
CA THR A 67 -12.54 14.11 1.52
C THR A 67 -13.63 15.13 1.18
N ALA A 68 -14.03 15.22 -0.08
CA ALA A 68 -15.07 16.14 -0.53
C ALA A 68 -16.43 15.91 0.17
N SER A 69 -16.72 14.66 0.55
CA SER A 69 -17.91 14.33 1.35
C SER A 69 -17.83 14.78 2.83
N GLY A 70 -16.67 15.22 3.31
CA GLY A 70 -16.42 15.56 4.71
C GLY A 70 -16.39 14.36 5.68
N LYS A 71 -16.41 13.11 5.15
CA LYS A 71 -16.54 11.89 5.97
C LYS A 71 -15.26 11.05 6.06
N ARG A 72 -14.20 11.45 5.36
CA ARG A 72 -12.91 10.73 5.41
C ARG A 72 -12.30 10.84 6.81
N PRO A 73 -12.07 9.71 7.51
CA PRO A 73 -11.41 9.75 8.81
C PRO A 73 -9.92 9.97 8.67
N GLU A 74 -9.28 10.39 9.76
CA GLU A 74 -7.84 10.21 9.91
C GLU A 74 -7.54 8.72 10.10
N PHE A 75 -6.49 8.23 9.43
CA PHE A 75 -6.09 6.83 9.52
C PHE A 75 -4.93 6.65 10.51
N ASP A 76 -5.09 5.73 11.46
CA ASP A 76 -4.08 5.36 12.44
C ASP A 76 -3.03 4.39 11.89
N LEU A 77 -3.40 3.68 10.84
CA LEU A 77 -2.54 2.80 10.07
C LEU A 77 -2.91 2.92 8.59
N VAL A 78 -1.92 3.15 7.75
CA VAL A 78 -2.04 3.05 6.30
C VAL A 78 -1.04 2.02 5.81
N THR A 79 -1.50 1.10 4.97
CA THR A 79 -0.64 0.13 4.30
C THR A 79 -0.78 0.27 2.79
N GLY A 80 0.28 -0.06 2.06
CA GLY A 80 0.26 0.02 0.61
C GLY A 80 1.19 -0.99 -0.05
N VAL A 81 0.80 -1.42 -1.25
CA VAL A 81 1.57 -2.30 -2.14
C VAL A 81 1.51 -1.72 -3.54
N SER A 82 2.62 -1.72 -4.29
CA SER A 82 2.67 -1.27 -5.68
C SER A 82 2.15 0.17 -5.85
N THR A 83 1.19 0.41 -6.72
CA THR A 83 0.52 1.72 -6.84
C THR A 83 -0.11 2.18 -5.52
N GLY A 84 -0.58 1.24 -4.69
CA GLY A 84 -1.03 1.54 -3.34
C GLY A 84 0.09 2.01 -2.42
N ALA A 85 1.33 1.54 -2.61
CA ALA A 85 2.50 2.04 -1.89
C ALA A 85 2.84 3.48 -2.27
N LEU A 86 2.66 3.84 -3.54
CA LEU A 86 2.85 5.21 -4.01
C LEU A 86 1.76 6.16 -3.49
N THR A 87 0.54 5.66 -3.29
CA THR A 87 -0.61 6.42 -2.76
C THR A 87 -0.59 6.53 -1.24
N ALA A 88 -0.10 5.50 -0.53
CA ALA A 88 -0.20 5.37 0.91
C ALA A 88 0.41 6.55 1.71
N PRO A 89 1.59 7.11 1.37
CA PRO A 89 2.15 8.24 2.11
C PRO A 89 1.27 9.48 2.05
N PHE A 90 0.66 9.76 0.90
CA PHE A 90 -0.27 10.89 0.72
C PHE A 90 -1.56 10.66 1.50
N ALA A 91 -2.13 9.45 1.43
CA ALA A 91 -3.31 9.08 2.20
C ALA A 91 -3.06 9.18 3.72
N PHE A 92 -1.85 8.83 4.17
CA PHE A 92 -1.40 8.93 5.55
C PHE A 92 -1.29 10.38 6.03
N LEU A 93 -0.73 11.27 5.21
CA LEU A 93 -0.60 12.70 5.54
C LEU A 93 -1.91 13.48 5.39
N GLY A 94 -2.90 12.92 4.68
CA GLY A 94 -4.26 13.42 4.66
C GLY A 94 -4.63 14.33 3.48
N PRO A 95 -5.79 15.02 3.59
CA PRO A 95 -6.46 15.70 2.48
C PRO A 95 -5.64 16.76 1.73
N LYS A 96 -4.66 17.37 2.37
CA LYS A 96 -3.79 18.39 1.73
C LYS A 96 -2.98 17.86 0.54
N TYR A 97 -2.89 16.54 0.40
CA TYR A 97 -2.20 15.87 -0.70
C TYR A 97 -3.14 15.30 -1.77
N ASP A 98 -4.46 15.47 -1.65
CA ASP A 98 -5.42 14.91 -2.61
C ASP A 98 -5.25 15.50 -4.01
N GLU A 99 -4.90 16.79 -4.12
CA GLU A 99 -4.62 17.43 -5.40
C GLU A 99 -3.34 16.87 -6.05
N ALA A 100 -2.31 16.58 -5.25
CA ALA A 100 -1.10 15.95 -5.75
C ALA A 100 -1.39 14.53 -6.28
N LEU A 101 -2.19 13.75 -5.55
CA LEU A 101 -2.65 12.43 -6.01
C LEU A 101 -3.44 12.51 -7.31
N LYS A 102 -4.36 13.48 -7.42
CA LYS A 102 -5.12 13.71 -8.65
C LYS A 102 -4.17 13.94 -9.82
N LYS A 103 -3.23 14.88 -9.70
CA LYS A 103 -2.26 15.17 -10.76
C LYS A 103 -1.45 13.96 -11.18
N VAL A 104 -0.90 13.21 -10.22
CA VAL A 104 -0.12 12.01 -10.50
C VAL A 104 -0.93 10.98 -11.30
N PHE A 105 -2.21 10.79 -10.97
CA PHE A 105 -3.04 9.77 -11.62
C PHE A 105 -3.84 10.23 -12.84
N THR A 106 -4.00 11.53 -13.05
CA THR A 106 -4.82 12.03 -14.19
C THR A 106 -4.01 12.80 -15.23
N GLU A 107 -2.81 13.27 -14.88
CA GLU A 107 -1.98 14.07 -15.77
C GLU A 107 -0.69 13.35 -16.21
N SER A 108 -0.29 12.25 -15.53
CA SER A 108 0.88 11.45 -15.92
C SER A 108 0.54 10.44 -17.01
N ASP A 109 1.41 10.32 -18.00
CA ASP A 109 1.32 9.29 -19.06
C ASP A 109 2.36 8.19 -18.86
N THR A 110 2.38 7.21 -19.78
CA THR A 110 3.37 6.11 -19.75
C THR A 110 4.80 6.60 -19.71
N LYS A 111 5.12 7.73 -20.36
CA LYS A 111 6.49 8.28 -20.43
C LYS A 111 6.94 8.88 -19.09
N ASP A 112 5.98 9.35 -18.30
CA ASP A 112 6.23 9.87 -16.95
C ASP A 112 6.47 8.75 -15.92
N ILE A 113 6.09 7.51 -16.26
CA ILE A 113 6.19 6.35 -15.37
C ILE A 113 7.31 5.40 -15.83
N ALA A 114 7.42 5.14 -17.13
CA ALA A 114 8.29 4.10 -17.68
C ALA A 114 8.92 4.47 -19.03
N ILE A 115 10.18 4.10 -19.24
CA ILE A 115 10.81 4.13 -20.54
C ILE A 115 11.04 2.68 -20.99
N MET A 116 10.35 2.27 -22.05
CA MET A 116 10.48 0.91 -22.57
C MET A 116 11.87 0.65 -23.15
N GLN A 117 12.52 -0.45 -22.73
CA GLN A 117 13.84 -0.88 -23.14
C GLN A 117 13.84 -2.38 -23.54
N PRO A 118 12.99 -2.80 -24.49
CA PRO A 118 12.78 -4.22 -24.76
C PRO A 118 14.04 -4.95 -25.24
N VAL A 119 14.92 -4.28 -25.99
CA VAL A 119 16.18 -4.89 -26.48
C VAL A 119 17.10 -5.22 -25.32
N ARG A 120 17.25 -4.32 -24.35
CA ARG A 120 18.09 -4.55 -23.16
C ARG A 120 17.57 -5.72 -22.33
N GLY A 121 16.25 -5.76 -22.07
CA GLY A 121 15.64 -6.86 -21.32
C GLY A 121 15.77 -8.22 -22.00
N LEU A 122 15.65 -8.27 -23.34
CA LEU A 122 15.81 -9.51 -24.11
C LEU A 122 17.27 -10.00 -24.20
N LEU A 123 18.24 -9.11 -24.06
CA LEU A 123 19.69 -9.43 -24.09
C LEU A 123 20.27 -9.73 -22.70
N GLY A 124 19.44 -10.10 -21.72
CA GLY A 124 19.88 -10.46 -20.36
C GLY A 124 19.85 -9.32 -19.36
N GLY A 125 19.14 -8.22 -19.65
CA GLY A 125 18.86 -7.17 -18.67
C GLY A 125 17.83 -7.62 -17.62
N ASP A 126 17.82 -6.93 -16.49
CA ASP A 126 16.96 -7.20 -15.34
C ASP A 126 15.48 -6.78 -15.54
N SER A 127 15.20 -6.00 -16.61
CA SER A 127 13.87 -5.42 -16.85
C SER A 127 13.63 -5.02 -18.30
N LEU A 128 12.35 -4.93 -18.67
CA LEU A 128 11.90 -4.47 -20.00
C LEU A 128 11.70 -2.95 -20.06
N ALA A 129 11.65 -2.27 -18.91
CA ALA A 129 11.49 -0.83 -18.83
C ALA A 129 12.36 -0.23 -17.72
N SER A 130 12.79 1.02 -17.92
CA SER A 130 13.39 1.82 -16.85
C SER A 130 12.30 2.53 -16.06
N ASN A 131 12.41 2.54 -14.74
CA ASN A 131 11.54 3.29 -13.82
C ASN A 131 12.10 4.68 -13.46
N ALA A 132 13.13 5.16 -14.18
CA ALA A 132 13.73 6.48 -13.92
C ALA A 132 12.71 7.65 -13.97
N PRO A 133 11.69 7.67 -14.85
CA PRO A 133 10.66 8.70 -14.78
C PRO A 133 9.87 8.63 -13.46
N LEU A 134 9.39 7.45 -13.06
CA LEU A 134 8.69 7.26 -11.78
C LEU A 134 9.57 7.70 -10.60
N ALA A 135 10.87 7.39 -10.65
CA ALA A 135 11.82 7.82 -9.61
C ALA A 135 11.89 9.35 -9.49
N ARG A 136 11.80 10.08 -10.62
CA ARG A 136 11.73 11.55 -10.60
C ARG A 136 10.44 12.06 -9.99
N VAL A 137 9.29 11.45 -10.31
CA VAL A 137 7.99 11.80 -9.70
C VAL A 137 8.03 11.56 -8.20
N VAL A 138 8.53 10.41 -7.76
CA VAL A 138 8.71 10.10 -6.32
C VAL A 138 9.64 11.12 -5.67
N ALA A 139 10.78 11.46 -6.28
CA ALA A 139 11.74 12.41 -5.72
C ALA A 139 11.18 13.84 -5.63
N PHE A 140 10.29 14.24 -6.54
CA PHE A 140 9.65 15.54 -6.52
C PHE A 140 8.73 15.71 -5.31
N TYR A 141 7.88 14.71 -5.04
CA TYR A 141 6.94 14.79 -3.93
C TYR A 141 7.56 14.37 -2.59
N VAL A 142 8.36 13.31 -2.58
CA VAL A 142 8.97 12.76 -1.37
C VAL A 142 10.33 13.43 -1.15
N ASN A 143 10.33 14.58 -0.53
CA ASN A 143 11.50 15.36 -0.15
C ASN A 143 11.67 15.41 1.38
N ASP A 144 12.66 16.15 1.89
CA ASP A 144 12.93 16.25 3.33
C ASP A 144 11.73 16.79 4.12
N ALA A 145 11.00 17.77 3.59
CA ALA A 145 9.81 18.31 4.23
C ALA A 145 8.70 17.25 4.35
N PHE A 146 8.47 16.48 3.28
CA PHE A 146 7.53 15.35 3.28
C PHE A 146 7.93 14.28 4.29
N LEU A 147 9.22 13.92 4.33
CA LEU A 147 9.75 12.95 5.29
C LEU A 147 9.56 13.44 6.75
N ALA A 148 9.79 14.72 7.00
CA ALA A 148 9.58 15.32 8.32
C ALA A 148 8.11 15.27 8.76
N GLU A 149 7.16 15.44 7.84
CA GLU A 149 5.73 15.28 8.12
C GLU A 149 5.37 13.83 8.47
N VAL A 150 5.88 12.85 7.71
CA VAL A 150 5.69 11.43 8.03
C VAL A 150 6.25 11.11 9.41
N ALA A 151 7.43 11.64 9.73
CA ALA A 151 8.05 11.50 11.05
C ALA A 151 7.20 12.10 12.18
N ALA A 152 6.60 13.27 11.94
CA ALA A 152 5.72 13.91 12.91
C ALA A 152 4.48 13.06 13.20
N GLU A 153 3.84 12.51 12.16
CA GLU A 153 2.67 11.64 12.31
C GLU A 153 3.02 10.29 12.98
N HIS A 154 4.19 9.75 12.68
CA HIS A 154 4.68 8.55 13.36
C HIS A 154 4.84 8.75 14.87
N ARG A 155 5.39 9.91 15.29
CA ARG A 155 5.53 10.26 16.72
C ARG A 155 4.19 10.38 17.45
N LYS A 156 3.10 10.64 16.73
CA LYS A 156 1.72 10.63 17.28
C LYS A 156 1.15 9.21 17.46
N GLY A 157 1.91 8.17 17.11
CA GLY A 157 1.49 6.77 17.20
C GLY A 157 0.78 6.26 15.95
N ARG A 158 0.77 7.03 14.85
CA ARG A 158 0.26 6.58 13.55
C ARG A 158 1.34 5.75 12.84
N ARG A 159 0.93 4.85 11.95
CA ARG A 159 1.85 3.96 11.23
C ARG A 159 1.59 3.99 9.72
N LEU A 160 2.68 4.05 8.95
CA LEU A 160 2.69 3.91 7.50
C LEU A 160 3.57 2.72 7.14
N LEU A 161 2.96 1.68 6.56
CA LEU A 161 3.63 0.43 6.25
C LEU A 161 3.57 0.14 4.74
N ILE A 162 4.70 -0.22 4.16
CA ILE A 162 4.81 -0.57 2.74
C ILE A 162 5.29 -2.01 2.61
N GLY A 163 4.64 -2.78 1.72
CA GLY A 163 4.99 -4.16 1.41
C GLY A 163 5.88 -4.26 0.17
N THR A 164 6.94 -5.05 0.26
CA THR A 164 7.76 -5.51 -0.87
C THR A 164 7.93 -7.02 -0.80
N THR A 165 8.35 -7.65 -1.89
CA THR A 165 8.78 -9.06 -1.89
C THR A 165 10.29 -9.14 -1.98
N ASN A 166 10.94 -9.79 -1.00
CA ASN A 166 12.34 -10.17 -1.08
C ASN A 166 12.43 -11.46 -1.92
N LEU A 167 13.01 -11.37 -3.14
CA LEU A 167 13.11 -12.52 -4.04
C LEU A 167 14.15 -13.54 -3.58
N ASP A 168 15.21 -13.10 -2.90
CA ASP A 168 16.25 -14.02 -2.43
C ASP A 168 15.71 -14.95 -1.34
N ALA A 169 14.77 -14.46 -0.52
CA ALA A 169 14.16 -15.21 0.58
C ALA A 169 12.78 -15.78 0.23
N GLU A 170 12.18 -15.43 -0.92
CA GLU A 170 10.80 -15.77 -1.31
C GLU A 170 9.75 -15.34 -0.27
N ARG A 171 9.99 -14.21 0.41
CA ARG A 171 9.16 -13.76 1.53
C ARG A 171 8.67 -12.31 1.38
N PRO A 172 7.47 -11.98 1.89
CA PRO A 172 7.03 -10.60 2.02
C PRO A 172 7.82 -9.87 3.10
N VAL A 173 8.21 -8.62 2.80
CA VAL A 173 8.85 -7.71 3.76
C VAL A 173 7.95 -6.50 3.96
N ILE A 174 7.70 -6.16 5.22
CA ILE A 174 6.96 -4.97 5.62
C ILE A 174 7.93 -3.92 6.13
N TRP A 175 7.87 -2.73 5.56
CA TRP A 175 8.69 -1.58 5.92
C TRP A 175 7.87 -0.59 6.73
N ASP A 176 8.34 -0.23 7.93
CA ASP A 176 7.76 0.88 8.71
C ASP A 176 8.39 2.20 8.22
N MET A 177 7.67 2.88 7.34
CA MET A 177 8.12 4.10 6.70
C MET A 177 8.26 5.26 7.71
N GLY A 178 7.42 5.25 8.73
CA GLY A 178 7.53 6.21 9.83
C GLY A 178 8.78 5.97 10.68
N ALA A 179 9.14 4.71 10.94
CA ALA A 179 10.37 4.35 11.64
C ALA A 179 11.61 4.76 10.82
N ILE A 180 11.59 4.62 9.49
CA ILE A 180 12.62 5.15 8.60
C ILE A 180 12.71 6.68 8.75
N ALA A 181 11.58 7.38 8.68
CA ALA A 181 11.52 8.84 8.75
C ALA A 181 12.03 9.41 10.09
N VAL A 182 11.81 8.73 11.22
CA VAL A 182 12.30 9.18 12.54
C VAL A 182 13.71 8.70 12.88
N SER A 183 14.34 7.90 12.01
CA SER A 183 15.64 7.28 12.31
C SER A 183 16.78 8.30 12.44
N GLY A 184 16.64 9.49 11.84
CA GLY A 184 17.67 10.52 11.82
C GLY A 184 18.92 10.15 11.01
N ARG A 185 18.87 9.05 10.24
CA ARG A 185 19.99 8.62 9.40
C ARG A 185 20.07 9.44 8.12
N PRO A 186 21.27 9.78 7.64
CA PRO A 186 21.44 10.50 6.38
C PRO A 186 20.77 9.81 5.18
N GLU A 187 20.75 8.47 5.18
CA GLU A 187 20.19 7.66 4.08
C GLU A 187 18.66 7.46 4.18
N ALA A 188 18.00 8.03 5.19
CA ALA A 188 16.57 7.78 5.45
C ALA A 188 15.68 8.16 4.27
N LEU A 189 15.93 9.32 3.65
CA LEU A 189 15.16 9.79 2.50
C LEU A 189 15.35 8.88 1.28
N ASP A 190 16.58 8.48 1.01
CA ASP A 190 16.91 7.59 -0.12
C ASP A 190 16.30 6.19 0.10
N LEU A 191 16.39 5.66 1.31
CA LEU A 191 15.76 4.37 1.65
C LEU A 191 14.23 4.46 1.51
N PHE A 192 13.62 5.55 1.99
CA PHE A 192 12.17 5.75 1.86
C PHE A 192 11.73 5.72 0.39
N ARG A 193 12.40 6.47 -0.48
CA ARG A 193 12.14 6.48 -1.93
C ARG A 193 12.39 5.11 -2.55
N LYS A 194 13.49 4.45 -2.19
CA LYS A 194 13.87 3.12 -2.70
C LYS A 194 12.80 2.07 -2.35
N VAL A 195 12.26 2.08 -1.14
CA VAL A 195 11.18 1.18 -0.73
C VAL A 195 9.91 1.39 -1.57
N LEU A 196 9.52 2.64 -1.82
CA LEU A 196 8.36 2.94 -2.67
C LEU A 196 8.55 2.41 -4.09
N LEU A 197 9.72 2.65 -4.67
CA LEU A 197 10.05 2.18 -6.03
C LEU A 197 10.15 0.64 -6.10
N ALA A 198 10.75 0.00 -5.09
CA ALA A 198 10.83 -1.45 -5.01
C ALA A 198 9.44 -2.09 -4.87
N SER A 199 8.55 -1.48 -4.08
CA SER A 199 7.17 -1.94 -3.96
C SER A 199 6.37 -1.84 -5.28
N ALA A 200 6.76 -0.96 -6.19
CA ALA A 200 6.15 -0.79 -7.51
C ALA A 200 6.96 -1.46 -8.63
N ALA A 201 8.00 -2.22 -8.30
CA ALA A 201 8.87 -2.90 -9.26
C ALA A 201 8.26 -4.23 -9.72
N ILE A 202 7.29 -4.17 -10.64
CA ILE A 202 6.64 -5.36 -11.21
C ILE A 202 7.71 -6.24 -11.87
N PRO A 203 7.81 -7.54 -11.47
CA PRO A 203 8.82 -8.46 -12.00
C PRO A 203 8.82 -8.51 -13.51
N ALA A 204 10.00 -8.53 -14.12
CA ALA A 204 10.29 -8.48 -15.55
C ALA A 204 9.92 -7.15 -16.25
N VAL A 205 9.03 -6.32 -15.69
CA VAL A 205 8.66 -5.02 -16.26
C VAL A 205 9.61 -3.94 -15.80
N PHE A 206 9.75 -3.75 -14.49
CA PHE A 206 10.63 -2.75 -13.89
C PHE A 206 11.85 -3.36 -13.21
N PRO A 207 12.97 -2.60 -13.12
CA PRO A 207 14.15 -3.09 -12.42
C PRO A 207 13.86 -3.31 -10.95
N PRO A 208 14.39 -4.40 -10.34
CA PRO A 208 14.26 -4.64 -8.91
C PRO A 208 14.95 -3.55 -8.09
N GLY A 209 14.48 -3.36 -6.86
CA GLY A 209 15.16 -2.52 -5.87
C GLY A 209 16.20 -3.32 -5.10
N PHE A 210 17.44 -2.83 -5.03
CA PHE A 210 18.48 -3.45 -4.23
C PHE A 210 18.64 -2.71 -2.89
N VAL A 211 18.57 -3.45 -1.78
CA VAL A 211 18.67 -2.90 -0.43
C VAL A 211 19.84 -3.55 0.29
N GLN A 212 20.79 -2.73 0.72
CA GLN A 212 21.89 -3.20 1.56
C GLN A 212 21.46 -3.45 2.99
N VAL A 213 21.80 -4.61 3.54
CA VAL A 213 21.48 -5.02 4.89
C VAL A 213 22.73 -5.54 5.58
N ALA A 214 22.89 -5.16 6.84
CA ALA A 214 23.96 -5.66 7.69
C ALA A 214 23.46 -6.82 8.55
N ALA A 215 24.09 -7.97 8.45
CA ALA A 215 23.80 -9.13 9.30
C ALA A 215 25.09 -9.90 9.61
N GLY A 216 25.26 -10.35 10.84
CA GLY A 216 26.42 -11.16 11.25
C GLY A 216 27.76 -10.49 11.02
N GLY A 217 27.85 -9.16 11.01
CA GLY A 217 29.09 -8.41 10.73
C GLY A 217 29.44 -8.24 9.23
N SER A 218 28.62 -8.77 8.32
CA SER A 218 28.77 -8.62 6.87
C SER A 218 27.64 -7.78 6.29
N VAL A 219 27.88 -7.17 5.12
CA VAL A 219 26.88 -6.44 4.36
C VAL A 219 26.43 -7.32 3.19
N TYR A 220 25.13 -7.47 3.05
CA TYR A 220 24.47 -8.21 1.97
C TYR A 220 23.61 -7.25 1.16
N GLU A 221 23.36 -7.62 -0.09
CA GLU A 221 22.41 -6.92 -0.94
C GLU A 221 21.21 -7.83 -1.20
N GLU A 222 20.02 -7.37 -0.82
CA GLU A 222 18.76 -8.09 -1.01
C GLU A 222 18.03 -7.54 -2.23
N MET A 223 17.48 -8.44 -3.07
CA MET A 223 16.69 -8.09 -4.25
C MET A 223 15.21 -7.99 -3.86
N HIS A 224 14.64 -6.79 -3.98
CA HIS A 224 13.23 -6.52 -3.71
C HIS A 224 12.47 -6.20 -5.00
N VAL A 225 11.28 -6.76 -5.12
CA VAL A 225 10.32 -6.49 -6.19
C VAL A 225 8.96 -6.10 -5.61
N ASP A 226 7.99 -5.87 -6.52
CA ASP A 226 6.62 -5.54 -6.17
C ASP A 226 6.05 -6.46 -5.08
N GLY A 227 5.43 -5.85 -4.08
CA GLY A 227 4.83 -6.59 -2.99
C GLY A 227 3.72 -7.52 -3.43
N GLY A 228 3.05 -7.22 -4.56
CA GLY A 228 2.02 -8.05 -5.16
C GLY A 228 2.50 -9.44 -5.61
N ALA A 229 3.80 -9.68 -5.68
CA ALA A 229 4.34 -11.02 -5.92
C ALA A 229 4.06 -11.99 -4.75
N THR A 230 3.88 -11.49 -3.53
CA THR A 230 3.55 -12.29 -2.35
C THR A 230 2.27 -11.85 -1.66
N ARG A 231 1.96 -10.54 -1.62
CA ARG A 231 0.74 -9.97 -1.05
C ARG A 231 0.33 -8.73 -1.81
N GLU A 232 -0.84 -8.75 -2.39
CA GLU A 232 -1.38 -7.64 -3.17
C GLU A 232 -2.01 -6.56 -2.28
N VAL A 233 -2.54 -6.95 -1.12
CA VAL A 233 -3.08 -6.06 -0.10
C VAL A 233 -2.94 -6.69 1.29
N PHE A 234 -2.56 -5.87 2.27
CA PHE A 234 -2.43 -6.32 3.65
C PHE A 234 -2.84 -5.20 4.62
N LEU A 235 -3.16 -5.56 5.86
CA LEU A 235 -3.36 -4.57 6.92
C LEU A 235 -2.21 -4.59 7.93
N VAL A 236 -2.03 -5.74 8.57
CA VAL A 236 -0.90 -6.01 9.49
C VAL A 236 -0.73 -7.52 9.46
N PRO A 237 0.45 -8.07 9.74
CA PRO A 237 0.54 -9.48 10.06
C PRO A 237 -0.53 -9.80 11.09
N THR A 238 -1.41 -10.76 10.78
CA THR A 238 -2.67 -11.03 11.51
C THR A 238 -2.48 -11.24 13.01
N GLN A 239 -1.28 -11.57 13.41
CA GLN A 239 -0.85 -11.79 14.77
C GLN A 239 -0.49 -10.48 15.51
N PHE A 240 -0.20 -9.39 14.79
CA PHE A 240 0.29 -8.13 15.36
C PHE A 240 -0.79 -7.32 16.10
N MET A 241 -2.05 -7.59 15.81
CA MET A 241 -3.18 -7.00 16.54
C MET A 241 -3.55 -7.82 17.77
N ALA A 242 -2.57 -8.52 18.35
CA ALA A 242 -2.80 -9.39 19.48
C ALA A 242 -3.61 -8.65 20.56
N GLN A 243 -4.85 -9.09 20.74
CA GLN A 243 -5.75 -8.63 21.82
C GLN A 243 -5.04 -8.64 23.19
N LYS A 244 -4.06 -9.53 23.33
CA LYS A 244 -3.29 -9.73 24.56
C LYS A 244 -2.45 -8.51 24.95
N ALA A 245 -1.75 -7.88 23.99
CA ALA A 245 -0.95 -6.69 24.27
C ALA A 245 -1.81 -5.45 24.59
N MET A 246 -2.98 -5.30 23.93
CA MET A 246 -3.90 -4.19 24.18
C MET A 246 -4.76 -4.42 25.42
N GLY A 247 -5.19 -5.67 25.68
CA GLY A 247 -5.97 -6.02 26.86
C GLY A 247 -5.20 -5.76 28.15
N GLY A 248 -3.89 -6.02 28.17
CA GLY A 248 -3.01 -5.70 29.31
C GLY A 248 -2.88 -4.20 29.62
N MET A 249 -3.25 -3.31 28.69
CA MET A 249 -3.24 -1.86 28.87
C MET A 249 -4.62 -1.26 29.16
N GLY A 250 -5.67 -2.08 29.24
CA GLY A 250 -7.07 -1.62 29.43
C GLY A 250 -7.65 -0.87 28.22
N ILE A 251 -7.00 -0.93 27.04
CA ILE A 251 -7.43 -0.23 25.83
C ILE A 251 -8.26 -1.18 24.95
N ASN A 252 -9.52 -0.82 24.72
CA ASN A 252 -10.42 -1.60 23.87
C ASN A 252 -11.02 -0.72 22.75
N PRO A 253 -10.29 -0.44 21.65
CA PRO A 253 -10.75 0.44 20.60
C PRO A 253 -11.88 -0.17 19.75
N VAL A 254 -12.70 0.71 19.17
CA VAL A 254 -13.52 0.37 18.00
C VAL A 254 -12.60 0.40 16.79
N ARG A 255 -12.51 -0.69 16.04
CA ARG A 255 -11.62 -0.85 14.90
C ARG A 255 -12.40 -0.86 13.60
N ARG A 256 -11.97 -0.04 12.65
CA ARG A 256 -12.53 -0.01 11.28
C ARG A 256 -11.42 -0.22 10.27
N ALA A 257 -11.59 -1.20 9.42
CA ALA A 257 -10.68 -1.47 8.30
C ALA A 257 -11.35 -1.02 7.00
N TYR A 258 -10.69 -0.16 6.28
CA TYR A 258 -11.06 0.28 4.94
C TYR A 258 -10.03 -0.29 3.97
N ILE A 259 -10.50 -1.07 3.01
CA ILE A 259 -9.67 -1.70 2.00
C ILE A 259 -10.08 -1.11 0.65
N ILE A 260 -9.13 -0.52 -0.07
CA ILE A 260 -9.33 -0.04 -1.43
C ILE A 260 -8.54 -0.96 -2.37
N ARG A 261 -9.28 -1.80 -3.11
CA ARG A 261 -8.75 -2.67 -4.14
C ARG A 261 -8.70 -1.88 -5.46
N ASN A 262 -7.49 -1.53 -5.91
CA ASN A 262 -7.26 -0.88 -7.19
C ASN A 262 -7.32 -1.94 -8.31
N GLY A 263 -8.53 -2.36 -8.65
CA GLY A 263 -8.78 -3.35 -9.70
C GLY A 263 -10.12 -4.04 -9.56
N HIS A 264 -10.49 -4.75 -10.60
CA HIS A 264 -11.67 -5.60 -10.62
C HIS A 264 -11.45 -6.87 -9.80
N VAL A 265 -12.51 -7.33 -9.12
CA VAL A 265 -12.53 -8.62 -8.40
C VAL A 265 -13.06 -9.76 -9.26
N SER A 266 -13.79 -9.43 -10.33
CA SER A 266 -14.29 -10.38 -11.34
C SER A 266 -13.24 -10.70 -12.41
N PRO A 267 -13.30 -11.86 -13.07
CA PRO A 267 -12.45 -12.15 -14.22
C PRO A 267 -12.64 -11.14 -15.36
N GLU A 268 -11.54 -10.77 -16.00
CA GLU A 268 -11.53 -9.88 -17.15
C GLU A 268 -11.07 -10.65 -18.39
N TYR A 269 -11.96 -10.76 -19.37
CA TYR A 269 -11.63 -11.42 -20.62
C TYR A 269 -10.67 -10.54 -21.45
N LYS A 270 -9.55 -11.11 -21.87
CA LYS A 270 -8.59 -10.49 -22.76
C LYS A 270 -7.93 -11.55 -23.63
N VAL A 271 -7.99 -11.38 -24.95
CA VAL A 271 -7.28 -12.25 -25.88
C VAL A 271 -5.76 -12.06 -25.70
N VAL A 272 -5.06 -13.15 -25.47
CA VAL A 272 -3.60 -13.17 -25.27
C VAL A 272 -2.93 -13.66 -26.56
N LYS A 273 -1.97 -12.89 -27.06
CA LYS A 273 -1.15 -13.33 -28.20
C LYS A 273 -0.32 -14.55 -27.78
N ALA A 274 -0.25 -15.57 -28.64
CA ALA A 274 0.54 -16.78 -28.42
C ALA A 274 2.07 -16.52 -28.57
N LYS A 275 2.60 -15.63 -27.72
CA LYS A 275 4.03 -15.29 -27.63
C LYS A 275 4.48 -15.43 -26.17
N THR A 276 5.67 -15.96 -25.94
CA THR A 276 6.22 -16.27 -24.62
C THR A 276 6.03 -15.12 -23.61
N LEU A 277 6.48 -13.90 -23.94
CA LEU A 277 6.34 -12.74 -23.07
C LEU A 277 4.87 -12.34 -22.81
N SER A 278 3.99 -12.48 -23.80
CA SER A 278 2.56 -12.17 -23.62
C SER A 278 1.89 -13.17 -22.70
N ILE A 279 2.24 -14.47 -22.85
CA ILE A 279 1.71 -15.54 -22.00
C ILE A 279 2.24 -15.38 -20.57
N ALA A 280 3.56 -15.18 -20.41
CA ALA A 280 4.17 -14.99 -19.09
C ALA A 280 3.60 -13.75 -18.36
N GLY A 281 3.51 -12.61 -19.04
CA GLY A 281 2.93 -11.39 -18.46
C GLY A 281 1.46 -11.59 -18.04
N ARG A 282 0.65 -12.29 -18.86
CA ARG A 282 -0.75 -12.60 -18.48
C ARG A 282 -0.83 -13.57 -17.30
N ALA A 283 0.06 -14.57 -17.26
CA ALA A 283 0.12 -15.51 -16.15
C ALA A 283 0.46 -14.80 -14.84
N VAL A 284 1.49 -13.97 -14.82
CA VAL A 284 1.87 -13.17 -13.64
C VAL A 284 0.71 -12.26 -13.19
N SER A 285 0.08 -11.53 -14.12
CA SER A 285 -1.08 -10.69 -13.78
C SER A 285 -2.25 -11.50 -13.21
N SER A 286 -2.48 -12.72 -13.72
CA SER A 286 -3.53 -13.61 -13.21
C SER A 286 -3.22 -14.13 -11.82
N LEU A 287 -1.95 -14.48 -11.54
CA LEU A 287 -1.48 -14.90 -10.22
C LEU A 287 -1.65 -13.78 -9.18
N ILE A 288 -1.17 -12.56 -9.50
CA ILE A 288 -1.30 -11.39 -8.62
C ILE A 288 -2.79 -11.08 -8.35
N LYS A 289 -3.64 -11.12 -9.39
CA LYS A 289 -5.08 -10.89 -9.21
C LYS A 289 -5.73 -11.94 -8.32
N SER A 290 -5.40 -13.21 -8.53
CA SER A 290 -5.91 -14.34 -7.72
C SER A 290 -5.43 -14.21 -6.26
N GLN A 291 -4.15 -13.91 -6.06
CA GLN A 291 -3.59 -13.64 -4.73
C GLN A 291 -4.33 -12.50 -4.05
N GLY A 292 -4.53 -11.36 -4.73
CA GLY A 292 -5.22 -10.21 -4.17
C GLY A 292 -6.68 -10.52 -3.77
N VAL A 293 -7.39 -11.39 -4.50
CA VAL A 293 -8.70 -11.86 -4.07
C VAL A 293 -8.58 -12.71 -2.80
N GLY A 294 -7.58 -13.60 -2.73
CA GLY A 294 -7.28 -14.39 -1.52
C GLY A 294 -6.99 -13.51 -0.31
N ASP A 295 -6.19 -12.45 -0.49
CA ASP A 295 -5.88 -11.48 0.57
C ASP A 295 -7.15 -10.82 1.14
N LEU A 296 -8.14 -10.49 0.28
CA LEU A 296 -9.41 -9.92 0.74
C LEU A 296 -10.18 -10.88 1.66
N TYR A 297 -10.14 -12.19 1.37
CA TYR A 297 -10.74 -13.20 2.24
C TYR A 297 -9.98 -13.37 3.56
N GLU A 298 -8.65 -13.38 3.52
CA GLU A 298 -7.81 -13.43 4.72
C GLU A 298 -8.12 -12.23 5.63
N LEU A 299 -8.16 -11.01 5.07
CA LEU A 299 -8.51 -9.79 5.79
C LEU A 299 -9.91 -9.84 6.38
N TYR A 300 -10.87 -10.43 5.68
CA TYR A 300 -12.24 -10.59 6.17
C TYR A 300 -12.31 -11.56 7.35
N VAL A 301 -11.69 -12.73 7.23
CA VAL A 301 -11.61 -13.72 8.32
C VAL A 301 -10.94 -13.11 9.54
N PHE A 302 -9.85 -12.40 9.32
CA PHE A 302 -9.17 -11.63 10.37
C PHE A 302 -10.09 -10.59 11.03
N ALA A 303 -10.80 -9.80 10.23
CA ALA A 303 -11.70 -8.77 10.72
C ALA A 303 -12.83 -9.36 11.58
N LYS A 304 -13.42 -10.45 11.13
CA LYS A 304 -14.44 -11.20 11.88
C LYS A 304 -13.92 -11.71 13.22
N LYS A 305 -12.75 -12.39 13.20
CA LYS A 305 -12.15 -12.98 14.40
C LYS A 305 -11.78 -11.91 15.46
N ASN A 306 -11.42 -10.70 15.02
CA ASN A 306 -10.91 -9.63 15.88
C ASN A 306 -11.91 -8.48 16.11
N ASN A 307 -13.17 -8.65 15.72
CA ASN A 307 -14.23 -7.64 15.84
C ASN A 307 -13.82 -6.29 15.21
N VAL A 308 -13.34 -6.35 13.97
CA VAL A 308 -12.99 -5.19 13.12
C VAL A 308 -14.11 -4.97 12.12
N ASP A 309 -14.60 -3.74 12.00
CA ASP A 309 -15.58 -3.39 10.96
C ASP A 309 -14.88 -3.38 9.59
N TYR A 310 -15.24 -4.36 8.75
CA TYR A 310 -14.67 -4.57 7.41
C TYR A 310 -15.41 -3.72 6.37
N ASN A 311 -14.67 -2.91 5.60
CA ASN A 311 -15.18 -2.01 4.57
C ASN A 311 -14.32 -2.13 3.32
N LEU A 312 -14.87 -2.68 2.23
CA LEU A 312 -14.16 -2.91 0.98
C LEU A 312 -14.70 -2.03 -0.14
N ALA A 313 -13.78 -1.37 -0.84
CA ALA A 313 -13.99 -0.70 -2.11
C ALA A 313 -13.19 -1.41 -3.22
N TYR A 314 -13.77 -1.51 -4.42
CA TYR A 314 -13.12 -2.04 -5.62
C TYR A 314 -13.81 -1.48 -6.86
N ILE A 315 -13.16 -1.58 -8.03
CA ILE A 315 -13.71 -1.13 -9.30
C ILE A 315 -14.95 -1.96 -9.63
N PRO A 316 -16.14 -1.35 -9.78
CA PRO A 316 -17.37 -2.05 -10.10
C PRO A 316 -17.29 -2.84 -11.40
N GLY A 317 -18.03 -3.95 -11.49
CA GLY A 317 -17.99 -4.83 -12.66
C GLY A 317 -18.67 -4.27 -13.90
N ASP A 318 -19.46 -3.20 -13.76
CA ASP A 318 -20.11 -2.45 -14.83
C ASP A 318 -19.23 -1.33 -15.41
N PHE A 319 -18.06 -1.05 -14.81
CA PHE A 319 -17.05 -0.23 -15.45
C PHE A 319 -16.30 -1.06 -16.48
N LEU A 320 -16.65 -0.87 -17.75
CA LEU A 320 -16.17 -1.68 -18.89
C LEU A 320 -15.09 -0.99 -19.73
N ASP A 321 -14.73 0.24 -19.39
CA ASP A 321 -13.63 0.93 -20.08
C ASP A 321 -12.31 0.16 -19.92
N THR A 322 -11.54 0.11 -20.98
CA THR A 322 -10.23 -0.55 -21.02
C THR A 322 -9.23 0.33 -21.73
N SER A 323 -7.95 0.20 -21.43
CA SER A 323 -6.88 0.81 -22.21
C SER A 323 -5.93 -0.25 -22.77
N THR A 324 -5.40 0.03 -23.96
CA THR A 324 -4.30 -0.76 -24.55
C THR A 324 -2.93 -0.24 -24.14
N GLN A 325 -2.85 0.96 -23.57
CA GLN A 325 -1.64 1.58 -23.04
C GLN A 325 -1.57 1.36 -21.51
N ALA A 326 -0.39 1.12 -21.02
CA ALA A 326 -0.13 1.25 -19.58
C ALA A 326 -0.14 2.75 -19.22
N PHE A 327 -0.77 3.13 -18.13
CA PHE A 327 -0.84 4.52 -17.66
C PHE A 327 -1.41 5.50 -18.70
N ASP A 328 -2.58 5.16 -19.24
CA ASP A 328 -3.36 6.01 -20.15
C ASP A 328 -4.10 7.08 -19.34
N PRO A 329 -3.80 8.39 -19.53
CA PRO A 329 -4.43 9.46 -18.75
C PRO A 329 -5.95 9.53 -18.93
N VAL A 330 -6.48 9.18 -20.11
CA VAL A 330 -7.93 9.18 -20.37
C VAL A 330 -8.62 8.08 -19.56
N TYR A 331 -8.05 6.87 -19.57
CA TYR A 331 -8.54 5.74 -18.78
C TYR A 331 -8.43 6.03 -17.28
N MET A 332 -7.27 6.50 -16.84
CA MET A 332 -7.02 6.86 -15.43
C MET A 332 -7.93 7.99 -14.96
N GLY A 333 -8.18 9.01 -15.81
CA GLY A 333 -9.13 10.08 -15.53
C GLY A 333 -10.54 9.55 -15.27
N LYS A 334 -11.05 8.66 -16.12
CA LYS A 334 -12.36 8.02 -15.92
C LYS A 334 -12.44 7.20 -14.64
N LEU A 335 -11.39 6.46 -14.31
CA LEU A 335 -11.32 5.69 -13.05
C LEU A 335 -11.29 6.61 -11.82
N TYR A 336 -10.53 7.71 -11.89
CA TYR A 336 -10.50 8.72 -10.85
C TYR A 336 -11.88 9.33 -10.63
N ASP A 337 -12.55 9.76 -11.71
CA ASP A 337 -13.87 10.38 -11.64
C ASP A 337 -14.93 9.41 -11.10
N LEU A 338 -14.87 8.13 -11.50
CA LEU A 338 -15.72 7.08 -10.94
C LEU A 338 -15.53 6.96 -9.41
N GLY A 339 -14.29 6.78 -8.96
CA GLY A 339 -13.97 6.66 -7.53
C GLY A 339 -14.38 7.91 -6.74
N PHE A 340 -14.11 9.09 -7.30
CA PHE A 340 -14.48 10.37 -6.71
C PHE A 340 -15.99 10.50 -6.54
N GLY A 341 -16.76 10.29 -7.61
CA GLY A 341 -18.22 10.40 -7.57
C GLY A 341 -18.86 9.43 -6.59
N MET A 342 -18.43 8.17 -6.58
CA MET A 342 -18.91 7.16 -5.63
C MET A 342 -18.65 7.56 -4.19
N ALA A 343 -17.47 8.09 -3.88
CA ALA A 343 -17.08 8.42 -2.51
C ALA A 343 -17.69 9.74 -2.03
N GLN A 344 -17.81 10.73 -2.92
CA GLN A 344 -18.50 11.99 -2.62
C GLN A 344 -19.97 11.77 -2.28
N ALA A 345 -20.66 10.86 -2.99
CA ALA A 345 -22.05 10.48 -2.74
C ALA A 345 -22.25 9.53 -1.53
N SER A 346 -21.22 9.26 -0.73
CA SER A 346 -21.16 8.23 0.31
C SER A 346 -20.91 6.84 -0.25
N TYR A 347 -19.62 6.48 -0.34
CA TYR A 347 -19.20 5.19 -0.90
C TYR A 347 -19.97 3.99 -0.32
N PRO A 348 -20.51 3.09 -1.14
CA PRO A 348 -21.27 1.93 -0.69
C PRO A 348 -20.34 0.77 -0.28
N TRP A 349 -19.62 0.95 0.82
CA TRP A 349 -18.64 -0.01 1.34
C TRP A 349 -19.21 -1.42 1.45
N LYS A 350 -18.57 -2.38 0.79
CA LYS A 350 -18.93 -3.79 0.90
C LYS A 350 -18.43 -4.35 2.23
N LYS A 351 -19.31 -5.07 2.92
CA LYS A 351 -19.03 -5.65 4.25
C LYS A 351 -18.51 -7.10 4.18
N THR A 352 -18.38 -7.63 2.97
CA THR A 352 -17.89 -8.99 2.69
C THR A 352 -17.00 -8.98 1.45
N PRO A 353 -16.08 -9.94 1.30
CA PRO A 353 -15.34 -10.16 0.06
C PRO A 353 -16.28 -10.51 -1.11
N PRO A 354 -15.81 -10.36 -2.36
CA PRO A 354 -16.59 -10.78 -3.53
C PRO A 354 -16.95 -12.27 -3.45
N ARG A 355 -18.11 -12.66 -4.03
CA ARG A 355 -18.67 -14.02 -4.04
C ARG A 355 -19.16 -14.58 -2.68
N MET A 356 -19.07 -13.83 -1.59
CA MET A 356 -19.72 -14.20 -0.32
C MET A 356 -21.07 -13.49 -0.13
N ALA A 357 -21.38 -12.51 -0.95
CA ALA A 357 -22.68 -11.85 -0.95
C ALA A 357 -23.62 -12.61 -1.89
N GLY A 358 -24.42 -13.55 -1.37
CA GLY A 358 -25.49 -14.23 -2.09
C GLY A 358 -25.33 -15.74 -2.21
N HIS A 359 -25.52 -16.45 -1.13
CA HIS A 359 -26.13 -17.80 -1.08
C HIS A 359 -27.30 -17.73 -0.12
#